data_2a25ed7b5b7e46f815c1000c08f4b089
#
_entry.id   2a25ed7b5b7e46f815c1000c08f4b089
#
_cell.length_a   1.000
_cell.length_b   1.000
_cell.length_c   1.000
_cell.angle_alpha   90.00
_cell.angle_beta   90.00
_cell.angle_gamma   90.00
#
_symmetry.space_group_name_H-M   'P 1'
#
loop_
_entity.id
_entity.type
_entity.pdbx_description
1 polymer ?
#
loop_
_entity_poly.entity_id
_entity_poly.type
_entity_poly.pdbx_seq_one_letter_code
_entity_poly.pdbx_strand_id
1 'polypeptide(L)'
;LIDIVLEVADSADEAAYVPAMESAGYVLRIREPDWYEHRLLKGPDTEVNVHVFTAGSEEVDRMLLFRDWLRANAADRELYAEKKRLLAGRDWKYMQQYADAKTAVVQEIMARASGEEPNPRR
;
A
#
# COMPACT_ATOMS: atom_id res chain seq x y z
N LEU A 1 10.18 -3.83 -8.00
CA LEU A 1 9.60 -4.00 -6.66
C LEU A 1 8.20 -4.57 -6.76
N ILE A 2 7.96 -5.66 -6.06
CA ILE A 2 6.66 -6.30 -5.99
C ILE A 2 6.11 -6.14 -4.58
N ASP A 3 4.90 -5.60 -4.46
CA ASP A 3 4.21 -5.49 -3.18
C ASP A 3 3.08 -6.50 -3.13
N ILE A 4 3.08 -7.32 -2.09
CA ILE A 4 2.06 -8.35 -1.86
C ILE A 4 1.36 -8.02 -0.55
N VAL A 5 0.04 -8.15 -0.53
CA VAL A 5 -0.75 -8.04 0.70
C VAL A 5 -1.15 -9.44 1.13
N LEU A 6 -0.79 -9.80 2.35
CA LEU A 6 -1.14 -11.07 2.95
C LEU A 6 -2.06 -10.81 4.15
N GLU A 7 -3.24 -11.40 4.12
CA GLU A 7 -4.15 -11.34 5.27
C GLU A 7 -4.00 -12.62 6.09
N VAL A 8 -3.86 -12.43 7.40
CA VAL A 8 -3.77 -13.55 8.36
C VAL A 8 -4.85 -13.37 9.43
N ALA A 9 -5.09 -14.40 10.23
CA ALA A 9 -6.12 -14.32 11.27
C ALA A 9 -5.81 -13.22 12.29
N ASP A 10 -4.53 -13.10 12.70
CA ASP A 10 -4.07 -12.06 13.62
C ASP A 10 -2.60 -11.77 13.31
N SER A 11 -2.34 -10.60 12.74
CA SER A 11 -0.97 -10.23 12.36
C SER A 11 -0.03 -10.04 13.56
N ALA A 12 -0.59 -9.75 14.73
CA ALA A 12 0.21 -9.66 15.96
C ALA A 12 0.68 -11.03 16.46
N ASP A 13 0.00 -12.10 16.06
CA ASP A 13 0.42 -13.47 16.36
C ASP A 13 1.46 -13.92 15.33
N GLU A 14 2.66 -13.37 15.45
CA GLU A 14 3.75 -13.63 14.53
C GLU A 14 4.16 -15.10 14.49
N ALA A 15 4.03 -15.80 15.60
CA ALA A 15 4.38 -17.22 15.67
C ALA A 15 3.57 -18.08 14.70
N ALA A 16 2.38 -17.61 14.32
CA ALA A 16 1.50 -18.36 13.42
C ALA A 16 1.94 -18.30 11.95
N TYR A 17 2.72 -17.29 11.54
CA TYR A 17 3.07 -17.14 10.13
C TYR A 17 4.54 -16.80 9.87
N VAL A 18 5.22 -16.08 10.77
CA VAL A 18 6.61 -15.65 10.52
C VAL A 18 7.56 -16.84 10.35
N PRO A 19 7.51 -17.90 11.20
CA PRO A 19 8.43 -19.02 11.00
C PRO A 19 8.30 -19.69 9.63
N ALA A 20 7.08 -19.85 9.12
CA ALA A 20 6.86 -20.42 7.79
C ALA A 20 7.44 -19.51 6.71
N MET A 21 7.26 -18.21 6.85
CA MET A 21 7.81 -17.23 5.91
C MET A 21 9.33 -17.24 5.94
N GLU A 22 9.92 -17.30 7.12
CA GLU A 22 11.37 -17.37 7.29
C GLU A 22 11.95 -18.64 6.65
N SER A 23 11.24 -19.76 6.77
CA SER A 23 11.64 -21.01 6.11
C SER A 23 11.67 -20.87 4.60
N ALA A 24 10.86 -19.99 4.04
CA ALA A 24 10.85 -19.68 2.61
C ALA A 24 11.86 -18.58 2.23
N GLY A 25 12.64 -18.08 3.18
CA GLY A 25 13.66 -17.08 2.94
C GLY A 25 13.24 -15.64 3.16
N TYR A 26 12.01 -15.40 3.64
CA TYR A 26 11.55 -14.05 3.94
C TYR A 26 12.09 -13.59 5.29
N VAL A 27 12.26 -12.28 5.44
CA VAL A 27 12.80 -11.70 6.69
C VAL A 27 11.86 -10.61 7.16
N LEU A 28 11.45 -10.69 8.44
CA LEU A 28 10.63 -9.66 9.06
C LEU A 28 11.48 -8.40 9.27
N ARG A 29 11.04 -7.28 8.72
CA ARG A 29 11.76 -6.01 8.74
C ARG A 29 11.09 -4.93 9.55
N ILE A 30 9.75 -4.88 9.52
CA ILE A 30 9.01 -3.78 10.12
C ILE A 30 7.84 -4.33 10.92
N ARG A 31 7.65 -3.75 12.09
CA ARG A 31 6.47 -3.95 12.93
C ARG A 31 5.87 -2.58 13.21
N GLU A 32 4.58 -2.41 12.92
CA GLU A 32 3.87 -1.17 13.15
C GLU A 32 2.58 -1.45 13.91
N PRO A 33 2.67 -1.73 15.23
CA PRO A 33 1.48 -2.09 16.00
C PRO A 33 0.45 -0.98 16.07
N ASP A 34 0.86 0.28 15.97
CA ASP A 34 -0.05 1.42 16.03
C ASP A 34 -0.67 1.75 14.67
N TRP A 35 -0.29 1.05 13.62
CA TRP A 35 -0.84 1.24 12.29
C TRP A 35 -1.38 -0.08 11.76
N TYR A 36 -2.64 -0.39 12.08
CA TYR A 36 -3.36 -1.58 11.64
C TYR A 36 -2.65 -2.90 11.97
N GLU A 37 -1.81 -2.91 13.00
CA GLU A 37 -0.99 -4.08 13.35
C GLU A 37 -0.19 -4.61 12.15
N HIS A 38 0.32 -3.70 11.33
CA HIS A 38 1.03 -4.01 10.10
C HIS A 38 2.39 -4.64 10.35
N ARG A 39 2.74 -5.61 9.52
CA ARG A 39 4.07 -6.22 9.48
C ARG A 39 4.58 -6.21 8.05
N LEU A 40 5.88 -6.07 7.88
CA LEU A 40 6.51 -6.13 6.57
C LEU A 40 7.63 -7.16 6.58
N LEU A 41 7.57 -8.08 5.61
CA LEU A 41 8.65 -9.03 5.37
C LEU A 41 9.23 -8.79 3.97
N LYS A 42 10.55 -8.96 3.86
CA LYS A 42 11.25 -8.85 2.57
C LYS A 42 11.56 -10.24 2.01
N GLY A 43 11.35 -10.38 0.71
CA GLY A 43 11.64 -11.64 0.02
C GLY A 43 13.13 -11.84 -0.24
N PRO A 44 13.52 -13.10 -0.52
CA PRO A 44 14.94 -13.46 -0.61
C PRO A 44 15.58 -13.15 -1.97
N ASP A 45 14.87 -13.33 -3.06
CA ASP A 45 15.49 -13.37 -4.40
C ASP A 45 15.22 -12.14 -5.25
N THR A 46 14.13 -11.47 -5.02
CA THR A 46 13.75 -10.27 -5.74
C THR A 46 13.27 -9.22 -4.76
N GLU A 47 13.11 -7.99 -5.21
CA GLU A 47 12.56 -6.96 -4.34
C GLU A 47 11.06 -7.18 -4.16
N VAL A 48 10.73 -8.03 -3.19
CA VAL A 48 9.36 -8.32 -2.81
C VAL A 48 9.13 -7.83 -1.38
N ASN A 49 8.11 -7.02 -1.20
CA ASN A 49 7.63 -6.62 0.12
C ASN A 49 6.30 -7.29 0.37
N VAL A 50 6.22 -8.07 1.46
CA VAL A 50 4.98 -8.70 1.87
C VAL A 50 4.42 -7.91 3.05
N HIS A 51 3.30 -7.24 2.82
CA HIS A 51 2.59 -6.47 3.84
C HIS A 51 1.56 -7.37 4.49
N VAL A 52 1.70 -7.60 5.79
CA VAL A 52 0.81 -8.50 6.53
C VAL A 52 -0.19 -7.68 7.35
N PHE A 53 -1.46 -7.99 7.17
CA PHE A 53 -2.56 -7.38 7.92
C PHE A 53 -3.46 -8.46 8.48
N THR A 54 -4.16 -8.14 9.56
CA THR A 54 -5.22 -9.00 10.07
C THR A 54 -6.40 -8.98 9.09
N ALA A 55 -7.00 -10.12 8.85
CA ALA A 55 -8.17 -10.25 7.97
C ALA A 55 -9.28 -9.29 8.43
N GLY A 56 -9.88 -8.59 7.47
CA GLY A 56 -10.92 -7.60 7.75
C GLY A 56 -10.38 -6.21 8.07
N SER A 57 -9.08 -5.98 7.93
CA SER A 57 -8.48 -4.66 8.15
C SER A 57 -9.05 -3.62 7.20
N GLU A 58 -9.39 -2.45 7.73
CA GLU A 58 -9.86 -1.32 6.91
C GLU A 58 -8.83 -0.90 5.88
N GLU A 59 -7.54 -1.01 6.21
CA GLU A 59 -6.48 -0.64 5.28
C GLU A 59 -6.46 -1.54 4.06
N VAL A 60 -6.68 -2.85 4.24
CA VAL A 60 -6.78 -3.78 3.12
C VAL A 60 -7.99 -3.45 2.26
N ASP A 61 -9.13 -3.12 2.88
CA ASP A 61 -10.33 -2.72 2.16
C ASP A 61 -10.06 -1.49 1.30
N ARG A 62 -9.33 -0.52 1.83
CA ARG A 62 -8.95 0.68 1.09
C ARG A 62 -8.03 0.36 -0.07
N MET A 63 -7.05 -0.51 0.13
CA MET A 63 -6.13 -0.94 -0.94
C MET A 63 -6.88 -1.63 -2.08
N LEU A 64 -7.83 -2.50 -1.73
CA LEU A 64 -8.64 -3.20 -2.73
C LEU A 64 -9.57 -2.24 -3.47
N LEU A 65 -10.16 -1.29 -2.77
CA LEU A 65 -11.00 -0.28 -3.38
C LEU A 65 -10.20 0.58 -4.36
N PHE A 66 -9.01 1.00 -3.97
CA PHE A 66 -8.12 1.77 -4.82
C PHE A 66 -7.74 1.00 -6.09
N ARG A 67 -7.34 -0.26 -5.93
CA ARG A 67 -6.98 -1.15 -7.04
C ARG A 67 -8.14 -1.31 -8.01
N ASP A 68 -9.32 -1.63 -7.48
CA ASP A 68 -10.50 -1.90 -8.31
C ASP A 68 -10.96 -0.64 -9.03
N TRP A 69 -10.88 0.51 -8.36
CA TRP A 69 -11.19 1.79 -8.98
C TRP A 69 -10.26 2.09 -10.15
N LEU A 70 -8.96 1.87 -9.98
CA LEU A 70 -7.99 2.10 -11.06
C LEU A 70 -8.22 1.14 -12.24
N ARG A 71 -8.64 -0.09 -11.97
CA ARG A 71 -8.98 -1.04 -13.03
C ARG A 71 -10.19 -0.60 -13.84
N ALA A 72 -11.17 -0.01 -13.18
CA ALA A 72 -12.43 0.39 -13.79
C ALA A 72 -12.42 1.82 -14.35
N ASN A 73 -11.49 2.65 -13.93
CA ASN A 73 -11.46 4.07 -14.28
C ASN A 73 -10.15 4.42 -14.98
N ALA A 74 -10.20 4.46 -16.30
CA ALA A 74 -9.00 4.72 -17.12
C ALA A 74 -8.40 6.10 -16.85
N ALA A 75 -9.23 7.12 -16.62
CA ALA A 75 -8.75 8.48 -16.38
C ALA A 75 -7.92 8.57 -15.11
N ASP A 76 -8.38 7.96 -14.02
CA ASP A 76 -7.64 7.97 -12.77
C ASP A 76 -6.42 7.07 -12.82
N ARG A 77 -6.49 5.95 -13.54
CA ARG A 77 -5.32 5.09 -13.75
C ARG A 77 -4.22 5.85 -14.49
N GLU A 78 -4.56 6.59 -15.52
CA GLU A 78 -3.60 7.42 -16.26
C GLU A 78 -3.05 8.55 -15.40
N LEU A 79 -3.91 9.21 -14.63
CA LEU A 79 -3.50 10.25 -13.70
C LEU A 79 -2.47 9.73 -12.69
N TYR A 80 -2.75 8.58 -12.09
CA TYR A 80 -1.86 7.99 -11.09
C TYR A 80 -0.51 7.60 -11.71
N ALA A 81 -0.54 6.93 -12.87
CA ALA A 81 0.66 6.52 -13.57
C ALA A 81 1.52 7.73 -13.98
N GLU A 82 0.89 8.78 -14.50
CA GLU A 82 1.58 9.99 -14.91
C GLU A 82 2.21 10.70 -13.72
N LYS A 83 1.47 10.87 -12.63
CA LYS A 83 1.99 11.51 -11.43
C LYS A 83 3.14 10.73 -10.81
N LYS A 84 3.05 9.41 -10.78
CA LYS A 84 4.15 8.59 -10.28
C LYS A 84 5.42 8.77 -11.12
N ARG A 85 5.28 8.82 -12.44
CA ARG A 85 6.43 9.05 -13.33
C ARG A 85 7.05 10.43 -13.12
N LEU A 86 6.21 11.46 -13.01
CA LEU A 86 6.68 12.82 -12.77
C LEU A 86 7.41 12.94 -11.43
N LEU A 87 6.83 12.37 -10.38
CA LEU A 87 7.43 12.42 -9.04
C LEU A 87 8.73 11.63 -8.98
N ALA A 88 8.78 10.47 -9.62
CA ALA A 88 9.98 9.64 -9.65
C ALA A 88 11.12 10.30 -10.43
N GLY A 89 10.79 11.16 -11.40
CA GLY A 89 11.78 11.86 -12.20
C GLY A 89 12.38 13.09 -11.55
N ARG A 90 11.86 13.51 -10.40
CA ARG A 90 12.37 14.68 -9.69
C ARG A 90 13.52 14.29 -8.76
N ASP A 91 14.39 15.28 -8.54
CA ASP A 91 15.47 15.15 -7.58
C ASP A 91 14.94 15.59 -6.21
N TRP A 92 14.61 14.60 -5.36
CA TRP A 92 14.03 14.87 -4.05
C TRP A 92 15.10 14.96 -2.99
N LYS A 93 15.17 16.11 -2.34
CA LYS A 93 16.11 16.32 -1.24
C LYS A 93 15.78 15.40 -0.05
N TYR A 94 14.48 15.20 0.22
CA TYR A 94 14.02 14.36 1.32
C TYR A 94 12.96 13.40 0.80
N MET A 95 13.07 12.14 1.17
CA MET A 95 12.10 11.10 0.79
C MET A 95 10.69 11.41 1.31
N GLN A 96 10.60 12.12 2.42
CA GLN A 96 9.30 12.50 2.96
C GLN A 96 8.53 13.43 2.01
N GLN A 97 9.23 14.31 1.31
CA GLN A 97 8.60 15.19 0.32
C GLN A 97 7.98 14.39 -0.83
N TYR A 98 8.68 13.36 -1.29
CA TYR A 98 8.15 12.45 -2.32
C TYR A 98 6.92 11.71 -1.80
N ALA A 99 6.99 11.16 -0.60
CA ALA A 99 5.89 10.42 0.01
C ALA A 99 4.66 11.32 0.18
N ASP A 100 4.84 12.56 0.61
CA ASP A 100 3.73 13.50 0.80
C ASP A 100 3.06 13.85 -0.53
N ALA A 101 3.85 14.08 -1.57
CA ALA A 101 3.31 14.38 -2.91
C ALA A 101 2.54 13.19 -3.49
N LYS A 102 3.05 11.98 -3.30
CA LYS A 102 2.38 10.77 -3.75
C LYS A 102 1.08 10.54 -2.97
N THR A 103 1.10 10.79 -1.67
CA THR A 103 -0.08 10.64 -0.81
C THR A 103 -1.20 11.56 -1.26
N ALA A 104 -0.90 12.79 -1.67
CA ALA A 104 -1.91 13.73 -2.13
C ALA A 104 -2.67 13.19 -3.34
N VAL A 105 -1.98 12.59 -4.30
CA VAL A 105 -2.61 11.99 -5.48
C VAL A 105 -3.48 10.80 -5.10
N VAL A 106 -2.98 9.94 -4.22
CA VAL A 106 -3.73 8.78 -3.75
C VAL A 106 -4.99 9.21 -3.03
N GLN A 107 -4.92 10.24 -2.18
CA GLN A 107 -6.09 10.75 -1.45
C GLN A 107 -7.14 11.32 -2.41
N GLU A 108 -6.72 12.04 -3.43
CA GLU A 108 -7.62 12.56 -4.45
C GLU A 108 -8.40 11.45 -5.15
N ILE A 109 -7.69 10.41 -5.58
CA ILE A 109 -8.30 9.26 -6.25
C ILE A 109 -9.19 8.49 -5.30
N MET A 110 -8.76 8.29 -4.05
CA MET A 110 -9.56 7.58 -3.04
C MET A 110 -10.85 8.31 -2.72
N ALA A 111 -10.85 9.63 -2.72
CA ALA A 111 -12.07 10.41 -2.50
C ALA A 111 -13.11 10.10 -3.59
N ARG A 112 -12.68 9.98 -4.85
CA ARG A 112 -13.58 9.61 -5.93
C ARG A 112 -14.03 8.14 -5.83
N ALA A 113 -13.10 7.25 -5.51
CA ALA A 113 -13.38 5.81 -5.41
C ALA A 113 -14.39 5.50 -4.30
N SER A 114 -14.34 6.23 -3.19
CA SER A 114 -15.23 6.03 -2.06
C SER A 114 -16.55 6.80 -2.18
N GLY A 115 -16.71 7.61 -3.22
CA GLY A 115 -17.89 8.44 -3.40
C GLY A 115 -17.91 9.68 -2.52
N GLU A 116 -16.78 10.02 -1.90
CA GLU A 116 -16.63 11.18 -1.01
C GLU A 116 -16.00 12.36 -1.73
N GLU A 117 -16.10 12.39 -3.04
CA GLU A 117 -15.43 13.42 -3.82
C GLU A 117 -15.80 14.81 -3.36
N PRO A 118 -14.81 15.64 -2.99
CA PRO A 118 -15.08 17.01 -2.58
C PRO A 118 -15.29 17.89 -3.81
N ASN A 119 -16.43 17.73 -4.43
CA ASN A 119 -16.74 18.47 -5.65
C ASN A 119 -17.27 19.85 -5.29
N PRO A 120 -16.57 20.92 -5.62
CA PRO A 120 -17.00 22.29 -5.28
C PRO A 120 -18.29 22.71 -6.01
N ARG A 121 -18.71 21.96 -6.99
CA ARG A 121 -19.94 22.26 -7.75
C ARG A 121 -21.20 21.71 -7.10
N ARG A 122 -21.02 20.97 -6.06
CA ARG A 122 -22.15 20.48 -5.27
C ARG A 122 -22.66 21.54 -4.32
#